data_9b6157c3f20dccd18c8a008bc3c198aa
#
_entry.id   9b6157c3f20dccd18c8a008bc3c198aa
#
_cell.length_a   1.000
_cell.length_b   1.000
_cell.length_c   1.000
_cell.angle_alpha   90.00
_cell.angle_beta   90.00
_cell.angle_gamma   90.00
#
_symmetry.space_group_name_H-M   'P 1'
#
loop_
_entity.id
_entity.type
_entity.pdbx_description
1 polymer ?
#
loop_
_entity_poly.entity_id
_entity_poly.type
_entity_poly.pdbx_seq_one_letter_code
_entity_poly.pdbx_strand_id
1 'polypeptide(L)'
;LLIKMRIFHFIILLITLSLSLLSCSSESKKEALKIKLDVVRNDFESFFTQNEVNGSFVLYDENKDLFTFVNQDQFQTEFTPASTFKICNSLIGLETGVIKDQNFVIKWDNVVRQRPEWNADHDLKTAFTNSTVWYYQELARRVGGDKMKFWLNKCNYGNTDTTGGIDRFWLTGGLRITPEKQLDFLRKLKNNQLPFSQRSMDITKEIMISKDTLDYVLRTKTGWGEDENQMVAWYIGYIEKENNTYYFATCIQSSDFEDSGFAKKRIDITNKILDELKLLN
;
A
#
# COMPACT_ATOMS: atom_id res chain seq x y z
N LEU A 1 24.68 42.08 48.63
CA LEU A 1 24.28 40.69 48.38
C LEU A 1 23.18 40.61 47.31
N LEU A 2 22.16 41.46 47.36
CA LEU A 2 21.01 41.49 46.45
C LEU A 2 21.36 41.84 44.98
N ILE A 3 22.39 42.62 44.69
CA ILE A 3 22.82 42.99 43.34
C ILE A 3 23.52 41.82 42.66
N LYS A 4 24.34 41.02 43.36
CA LYS A 4 25.02 39.82 42.80
C LYS A 4 24.00 38.71 42.44
N MET A 5 22.92 38.55 43.21
CA MET A 5 21.86 37.59 42.92
C MET A 5 21.07 37.94 41.67
N ARG A 6 20.79 39.24 41.37
CA ARG A 6 20.06 39.68 40.20
C ARG A 6 20.86 39.45 38.89
N ILE A 7 22.19 39.66 38.95
CA ILE A 7 23.08 39.40 37.77
C ILE A 7 23.15 37.92 37.47
N PHE A 8 23.20 37.06 38.48
CA PHE A 8 23.24 35.60 38.31
C PHE A 8 21.97 35.05 37.63
N HIS A 9 20.79 35.54 38.02
CA HIS A 9 19.50 35.16 37.37
C HIS A 9 19.39 35.66 35.94
N PHE A 10 19.98 36.80 35.59
CA PHE A 10 19.93 37.35 34.23
C PHE A 10 20.88 36.58 33.29
N ILE A 11 22.00 36.06 33.77
CA ILE A 11 22.93 35.23 33.01
C ILE A 11 22.31 33.82 32.76
N ILE A 12 21.64 33.23 33.74
CA ILE A 12 20.96 31.94 33.58
C ILE A 12 19.80 32.05 32.56
N LEU A 13 19.04 33.15 32.57
CA LEU A 13 17.96 33.39 31.63
C LEU A 13 18.47 33.56 30.19
N LEU A 14 19.61 34.20 29.97
CA LEU A 14 20.26 34.35 28.66
C LEU A 14 20.82 33.03 28.11
N ILE A 15 21.34 32.17 28.99
CA ILE A 15 21.86 30.85 28.59
C ILE A 15 20.71 29.89 28.21
N THR A 16 19.57 29.93 28.92
CA THR A 16 18.40 29.11 28.58
C THR A 16 17.73 29.55 27.27
N LEU A 17 17.71 30.85 26.97
CA LEU A 17 17.20 31.40 25.72
C LEU A 17 18.10 31.04 24.52
N SER A 18 19.42 31.01 24.70
CA SER A 18 20.35 30.60 23.64
C SER A 18 20.30 29.11 23.32
N LEU A 19 20.04 28.24 24.31
CA LEU A 19 19.87 26.80 24.13
C LEU A 19 18.55 26.46 23.40
N SER A 20 17.48 27.21 23.64
CA SER A 20 16.20 27.01 22.93
C SER A 20 16.28 27.42 21.45
N LEU A 21 17.07 28.43 21.11
CA LEU A 21 17.31 28.85 19.72
C LEU A 21 18.20 27.86 18.94
N LEU A 22 19.13 27.18 19.61
CA LEU A 22 19.97 26.14 19.01
C LEU A 22 19.20 24.83 18.77
N SER A 23 18.23 24.48 19.64
CA SER A 23 17.37 23.31 19.46
C SER A 23 16.41 23.49 18.26
N CYS A 24 15.80 24.66 18.13
CA CYS A 24 14.89 24.95 16.99
C CYS A 24 15.62 24.95 15.63
N SER A 25 16.91 25.36 15.61
CA SER A 25 17.72 25.34 14.37
C SER A 25 18.15 23.93 13.95
N SER A 26 18.23 22.97 14.88
CA SER A 26 18.62 21.59 14.58
C SER A 26 17.45 20.76 14.03
N GLU A 27 16.23 21.00 14.49
CA GLU A 27 15.01 20.36 13.98
C GLU A 27 14.64 20.89 12.59
N SER A 28 14.71 22.20 12.37
CA SER A 28 14.47 22.78 11.04
C SER A 28 15.52 22.36 10.00
N LYS A 29 16.77 22.11 10.40
CA LYS A 29 17.81 21.55 9.52
C LYS A 29 17.58 20.07 9.21
N LYS A 30 17.05 19.26 10.15
CA LYS A 30 16.68 17.88 9.91
C LYS A 30 15.48 17.77 8.97
N GLU A 31 14.47 18.63 9.13
CA GLU A 31 13.29 18.67 8.27
C GLU A 31 13.64 19.18 6.86
N ALA A 32 14.46 20.24 6.76
CA ALA A 32 14.97 20.71 5.47
C ALA A 32 15.91 19.69 4.78
N LEU A 33 16.60 18.83 5.53
CA LEU A 33 17.41 17.75 4.96
C LEU A 33 16.53 16.59 4.46
N LYS A 34 15.40 16.32 5.10
CA LYS A 34 14.46 15.27 4.69
C LYS A 34 13.76 15.64 3.37
N ILE A 35 13.36 16.89 3.18
CA ILE A 35 12.78 17.42 1.92
C ILE A 35 13.79 17.34 0.75
N LYS A 36 15.09 17.32 1.05
CA LYS A 36 16.16 17.31 0.03
C LYS A 36 16.45 15.93 -0.55
N LEU A 37 15.84 14.87 -0.01
CA LEU A 37 16.10 13.48 -0.40
C LEU A 37 15.05 12.92 -1.38
N ASP A 38 13.85 13.49 -1.41
CA ASP A 38 12.79 13.00 -2.30
C ASP A 38 13.08 13.40 -3.76
N VAL A 39 12.87 12.48 -4.68
CA VAL A 39 13.14 12.65 -6.11
C VAL A 39 11.84 12.64 -6.90
N VAL A 40 11.55 13.71 -7.63
CA VAL A 40 10.45 13.74 -8.60
C VAL A 40 11.01 13.42 -9.99
N ARG A 41 10.47 12.40 -10.64
CA ARG A 41 10.90 11.88 -11.95
C ARG A 41 9.89 12.27 -13.04
N ASN A 42 9.91 13.56 -13.42
CA ASN A 42 9.05 14.08 -14.49
C ASN A 42 9.32 13.41 -15.86
N ASP A 43 10.52 12.89 -16.07
CA ASP A 43 10.88 12.13 -17.27
C ASP A 43 10.03 10.84 -17.41
N PHE A 44 9.57 10.25 -16.32
CA PHE A 44 8.71 9.07 -16.33
C PHE A 44 7.22 9.37 -16.57
N GLU A 45 6.79 10.63 -16.54
CA GLU A 45 5.40 11.02 -16.88
C GLU A 45 5.04 10.58 -18.31
N SER A 46 6.04 10.51 -19.21
CA SER A 46 5.86 10.02 -20.56
C SER A 46 5.31 8.59 -20.63
N PHE A 47 5.55 7.75 -19.61
CA PHE A 47 5.03 6.38 -19.57
C PHE A 47 3.52 6.34 -19.33
N PHE A 48 2.97 7.32 -18.60
CA PHE A 48 1.53 7.47 -18.40
C PHE A 48 0.85 8.07 -19.64
N THR A 49 1.42 9.16 -20.19
CA THR A 49 0.83 9.84 -21.35
C THR A 49 0.84 8.97 -22.61
N GLN A 50 1.88 8.17 -22.86
CA GLN A 50 1.94 7.22 -23.97
C GLN A 50 0.91 6.09 -23.85
N ASN A 51 0.43 5.80 -22.64
CA ASN A 51 -0.61 4.83 -22.36
C ASN A 51 -2.01 5.48 -22.24
N GLU A 52 -2.13 6.78 -22.47
CA GLU A 52 -3.40 7.52 -22.41
C GLU A 52 -4.13 7.35 -21.08
N VAL A 53 -3.38 7.38 -19.97
CA VAL A 53 -3.91 7.28 -18.61
C VAL A 53 -3.39 8.41 -17.74
N ASN A 54 -4.20 8.85 -16.78
CA ASN A 54 -3.73 9.60 -15.64
C ASN A 54 -3.21 8.65 -14.57
N GLY A 55 -2.35 9.16 -13.69
CA GLY A 55 -1.89 8.30 -12.61
C GLY A 55 -0.63 8.81 -11.92
N SER A 56 -0.20 8.01 -10.97
CA SER A 56 0.99 8.26 -10.17
C SER A 56 1.76 6.98 -9.91
N PHE A 57 3.04 7.15 -9.67
CA PHE A 57 3.92 6.12 -9.17
C PHE A 57 4.71 6.67 -7.99
N VAL A 58 4.86 5.86 -6.97
CA VAL A 58 5.76 6.14 -5.86
C VAL A 58 6.58 4.90 -5.54
N LEU A 59 7.86 5.10 -5.28
CA LEU A 59 8.78 4.08 -4.77
C LEU A 59 9.47 4.61 -3.51
N TYR A 60 9.60 3.76 -2.51
CA TYR A 60 10.38 4.02 -1.31
C TYR A 60 11.54 3.03 -1.19
N ASP A 61 12.76 3.57 -1.16
CA ASP A 61 14.02 2.84 -0.92
C ASP A 61 14.29 2.83 0.60
N GLU A 62 14.16 1.66 1.23
CA GLU A 62 14.21 1.55 2.70
C GLU A 62 15.58 1.92 3.27
N ASN A 63 16.67 1.47 2.62
CA ASN A 63 18.03 1.74 3.11
C ASN A 63 18.42 3.22 2.98
N LYS A 64 17.91 3.92 1.96
CA LYS A 64 18.22 5.33 1.75
C LYS A 64 17.22 6.27 2.41
N ASP A 65 16.11 5.74 2.96
CA ASP A 65 14.95 6.54 3.43
C ASP A 65 14.55 7.58 2.38
N LEU A 66 14.39 7.14 1.12
CA LEU A 66 14.23 7.98 -0.06
C LEU A 66 12.95 7.63 -0.82
N PHE A 67 12.13 8.64 -1.09
CA PHE A 67 11.02 8.51 -2.01
C PHE A 67 11.40 8.95 -3.43
N THR A 68 10.87 8.21 -4.43
CA THR A 68 10.90 8.57 -5.84
C THR A 68 9.46 8.66 -6.32
N PHE A 69 9.06 9.80 -6.88
CA PHE A 69 7.71 10.10 -7.30
C PHE A 69 7.60 10.33 -8.81
N VAL A 70 6.46 9.91 -9.37
CA VAL A 70 5.89 10.44 -10.61
C VAL A 70 4.50 10.96 -10.25
N ASN A 71 4.20 12.21 -10.56
CA ASN A 71 2.97 12.87 -10.16
C ASN A 71 2.74 12.82 -8.63
N GLN A 72 3.60 13.50 -7.89
CA GLN A 72 3.60 13.51 -6.43
C GLN A 72 2.28 14.03 -5.83
N ASP A 73 1.56 14.88 -6.54
CA ASP A 73 0.30 15.48 -6.07
C ASP A 73 -0.79 14.43 -5.75
N GLN A 74 -0.72 13.25 -6.40
CA GLN A 74 -1.63 12.15 -6.10
C GLN A 74 -1.23 11.29 -4.89
N PHE A 75 -0.09 11.53 -4.26
CA PHE A 75 0.42 10.68 -3.17
C PHE A 75 -0.54 10.56 -1.99
N GLN A 76 -1.31 11.61 -1.72
CA GLN A 76 -2.32 11.66 -0.66
C GLN A 76 -3.76 11.65 -1.20
N THR A 77 -3.95 11.43 -2.49
CA THR A 77 -5.30 11.31 -3.06
C THR A 77 -5.89 9.95 -2.75
N GLU A 78 -7.12 9.93 -2.26
CA GLU A 78 -7.84 8.72 -1.90
C GLU A 78 -8.53 8.09 -3.11
N PHE A 79 -8.37 6.78 -3.28
CA PHE A 79 -9.04 5.97 -4.30
C PHE A 79 -9.61 4.69 -3.71
N THR A 80 -10.58 4.07 -4.40
CA THR A 80 -11.04 2.73 -4.03
C THR A 80 -9.86 1.73 -4.09
N PRO A 81 -9.64 0.91 -3.04
CA PRO A 81 -8.52 -0.05 -3.06
C PRO A 81 -8.76 -1.23 -4.00
N ALA A 82 -10.00 -1.54 -4.30
CA ALA A 82 -10.39 -2.72 -5.07
C ALA A 82 -9.65 -3.98 -4.57
N SER A 83 -9.05 -4.76 -5.46
CA SER A 83 -8.40 -6.03 -5.08
C SER A 83 -7.09 -5.88 -4.33
N THR A 84 -6.53 -4.67 -4.11
CA THR A 84 -5.38 -4.52 -3.20
C THR A 84 -5.76 -4.79 -1.75
N PHE A 85 -7.04 -4.56 -1.39
CA PHE A 85 -7.60 -4.91 -0.08
C PHE A 85 -7.47 -6.39 0.27
N LYS A 86 -7.32 -7.28 -0.72
CA LYS A 86 -7.14 -8.72 -0.48
C LYS A 86 -5.94 -9.05 0.42
N ILE A 87 -4.91 -8.20 0.47
CA ILE A 87 -3.79 -8.36 1.41
C ILE A 87 -4.31 -8.24 2.85
N CYS A 88 -5.01 -7.16 3.16
CA CYS A 88 -5.59 -6.94 4.50
C CYS A 88 -6.68 -7.98 4.83
N ASN A 89 -7.54 -8.33 3.88
CA ASN A 89 -8.58 -9.32 4.06
C ASN A 89 -8.02 -10.73 4.35
N SER A 90 -6.90 -11.10 3.71
CA SER A 90 -6.18 -12.36 4.01
C SER A 90 -5.63 -12.36 5.43
N LEU A 91 -4.98 -11.27 5.86
CA LEU A 91 -4.51 -11.11 7.24
C LEU A 91 -5.64 -11.27 8.25
N ILE A 92 -6.77 -10.59 8.03
CA ILE A 92 -7.94 -10.66 8.91
C ILE A 92 -8.53 -12.07 8.93
N GLY A 93 -8.66 -12.72 7.78
CA GLY A 93 -9.17 -14.08 7.67
C GLY A 93 -8.32 -15.11 8.42
N LEU A 94 -7.00 -15.00 8.32
CA LEU A 94 -6.04 -15.85 9.03
C LEU A 94 -6.05 -15.58 10.55
N GLU A 95 -6.03 -14.30 10.94
CA GLU A 95 -5.96 -13.89 12.33
C GLU A 95 -7.24 -14.23 13.12
N THR A 96 -8.37 -14.15 12.46
CA THR A 96 -9.67 -14.51 13.07
C THR A 96 -9.93 -16.03 13.08
N GLY A 97 -9.05 -16.83 12.46
CA GLY A 97 -9.17 -18.27 12.34
C GLY A 97 -10.28 -18.74 11.38
N VAL A 98 -10.87 -17.83 10.61
CA VAL A 98 -11.87 -18.18 9.58
C VAL A 98 -11.26 -19.03 8.48
N ILE A 99 -10.01 -18.73 8.12
CA ILE A 99 -9.15 -19.60 7.31
C ILE A 99 -7.93 -20.00 8.11
N LYS A 100 -7.52 -21.28 7.98
CA LYS A 100 -6.44 -21.82 8.80
C LYS A 100 -5.06 -21.50 8.24
N ASP A 101 -4.89 -21.60 6.92
CA ASP A 101 -3.64 -21.43 6.20
C ASP A 101 -3.88 -21.11 4.73
N GLN A 102 -2.79 -21.05 3.93
CA GLN A 102 -2.86 -20.75 2.50
C GLN A 102 -3.58 -21.82 1.66
N ASN A 103 -3.72 -23.04 2.19
CA ASN A 103 -4.36 -24.18 1.51
C ASN A 103 -5.84 -24.35 1.90
N PHE A 104 -6.40 -23.42 2.72
CA PHE A 104 -7.79 -23.51 3.16
C PHE A 104 -8.75 -23.25 2.01
N VAL A 105 -9.48 -24.28 1.61
CA VAL A 105 -10.39 -24.26 0.46
C VAL A 105 -11.77 -23.70 0.85
N ILE A 106 -12.22 -22.69 0.12
CA ILE A 106 -13.64 -22.30 0.05
C ILE A 106 -14.22 -22.90 -1.23
N LYS A 107 -15.31 -23.67 -1.08
CA LYS A 107 -15.98 -24.30 -2.19
C LYS A 107 -16.66 -23.28 -3.10
N TRP A 108 -16.57 -23.52 -4.40
CA TRP A 108 -17.22 -22.72 -5.41
C TRP A 108 -18.74 -22.77 -5.22
N ASP A 109 -19.39 -21.62 -5.43
CA ASP A 109 -20.84 -21.46 -5.30
C ASP A 109 -21.63 -21.91 -6.54
N ASN A 110 -20.95 -22.52 -7.53
CA ASN A 110 -21.48 -22.94 -8.83
C ASN A 110 -22.04 -21.79 -9.70
N VAL A 111 -21.78 -20.53 -9.35
CA VAL A 111 -22.14 -19.39 -10.19
C VAL A 111 -21.05 -19.20 -11.25
N VAL A 112 -21.42 -19.37 -12.52
CA VAL A 112 -20.48 -19.19 -13.65
C VAL A 112 -20.20 -17.70 -13.85
N ARG A 113 -18.92 -17.33 -13.81
CA ARG A 113 -18.41 -15.98 -14.00
C ARG A 113 -17.63 -15.87 -15.31
N GLN A 114 -17.48 -14.65 -15.83
CA GLN A 114 -16.78 -14.39 -17.09
C GLN A 114 -15.31 -14.82 -17.08
N ARG A 115 -14.66 -14.82 -15.91
CA ARG A 115 -13.29 -15.32 -15.74
C ARG A 115 -13.32 -16.83 -15.47
N PRO A 116 -12.89 -17.66 -16.45
CA PRO A 116 -12.96 -19.12 -16.30
C PRO A 116 -12.21 -19.63 -15.08
N GLU A 117 -11.07 -19.00 -14.75
CA GLU A 117 -10.24 -19.32 -13.58
C GLU A 117 -10.95 -19.12 -12.23
N TRP A 118 -12.09 -18.41 -12.20
CA TRP A 118 -12.90 -18.22 -10.99
C TRP A 118 -13.96 -19.29 -10.76
N ASN A 119 -14.18 -20.17 -11.75
CA ASN A 119 -15.27 -21.16 -11.75
C ASN A 119 -14.79 -22.52 -11.22
N ALA A 120 -14.17 -22.51 -10.05
CA ALA A 120 -13.66 -23.70 -9.38
C ALA A 120 -13.51 -23.44 -7.87
N ASP A 121 -13.31 -24.49 -7.09
CA ASP A 121 -12.89 -24.38 -5.69
C ASP A 121 -11.55 -23.66 -5.60
N HIS A 122 -11.39 -22.78 -4.62
CA HIS A 122 -10.11 -22.07 -4.40
C HIS A 122 -9.63 -22.23 -2.98
N ASP A 123 -8.34 -22.44 -2.82
CA ASP A 123 -7.62 -22.13 -1.59
C ASP A 123 -7.22 -20.63 -1.55
N LEU A 124 -6.67 -20.18 -0.40
CA LEU A 124 -6.28 -18.79 -0.23
C LEU A 124 -5.22 -18.36 -1.25
N LYS A 125 -4.21 -19.21 -1.50
CA LYS A 125 -3.10 -18.91 -2.42
C LYS A 125 -3.62 -18.73 -3.85
N THR A 126 -4.41 -19.67 -4.35
CA THR A 126 -5.01 -19.61 -5.69
C THR A 126 -5.98 -18.42 -5.82
N ALA A 127 -6.81 -18.19 -4.81
CA ALA A 127 -7.73 -17.04 -4.80
C ALA A 127 -6.99 -15.70 -4.81
N PHE A 128 -5.86 -15.58 -4.12
CA PHE A 128 -5.04 -14.38 -4.12
C PHE A 128 -4.39 -14.15 -5.49
N THR A 129 -3.77 -15.19 -6.06
CA THR A 129 -3.11 -15.15 -7.38
C THR A 129 -4.09 -14.77 -8.50
N ASN A 130 -5.25 -15.43 -8.55
CA ASN A 130 -6.29 -15.18 -9.56
C ASN A 130 -7.14 -13.95 -9.23
N SER A 131 -6.89 -13.32 -8.09
CA SER A 131 -7.67 -12.18 -7.60
C SER A 131 -9.18 -12.47 -7.52
N THR A 132 -9.56 -13.69 -7.10
CA THR A 132 -10.91 -14.22 -7.12
C THR A 132 -11.82 -13.43 -6.18
N VAL A 133 -12.77 -12.68 -6.74
CA VAL A 133 -13.61 -11.76 -5.96
C VAL A 133 -14.55 -12.54 -5.03
N TRP A 134 -15.25 -13.55 -5.54
CA TRP A 134 -16.24 -14.30 -4.76
C TRP A 134 -15.65 -14.99 -3.52
N TYR A 135 -14.39 -15.48 -3.61
CA TYR A 135 -13.69 -16.08 -2.46
C TYR A 135 -13.53 -15.06 -1.33
N TYR A 136 -13.07 -13.86 -1.66
CA TYR A 136 -12.84 -12.80 -0.68
C TYR A 136 -14.14 -12.17 -0.16
N GLN A 137 -15.20 -12.20 -0.94
CA GLN A 137 -16.54 -11.82 -0.49
C GLN A 137 -17.07 -12.82 0.54
N GLU A 138 -16.92 -14.12 0.27
CA GLU A 138 -17.31 -15.17 1.20
C GLU A 138 -16.43 -15.13 2.47
N LEU A 139 -15.12 -14.94 2.33
CA LEU A 139 -14.22 -14.74 3.47
C LEU A 139 -14.69 -13.59 4.36
N ALA A 140 -14.98 -12.43 3.78
CA ALA A 140 -15.46 -11.26 4.51
C ALA A 140 -16.79 -11.51 5.22
N ARG A 141 -17.74 -12.21 4.58
CA ARG A 141 -19.00 -12.61 5.22
C ARG A 141 -18.78 -13.52 6.43
N ARG A 142 -17.86 -14.49 6.33
CA ARG A 142 -17.50 -15.39 7.44
C ARG A 142 -16.78 -14.66 8.58
N VAL A 143 -15.94 -13.67 8.29
CA VAL A 143 -15.30 -12.80 9.30
C VAL A 143 -16.37 -12.01 10.05
N GLY A 144 -17.33 -11.46 9.34
CA GLY A 144 -18.42 -10.63 9.89
C GLY A 144 -18.03 -9.16 10.09
N GLY A 145 -19.03 -8.29 10.10
CA GLY A 145 -18.84 -6.82 10.07
C GLY A 145 -18.05 -6.28 11.26
N ASP A 146 -18.38 -6.71 12.48
CA ASP A 146 -17.74 -6.21 13.69
C ASP A 146 -16.24 -6.52 13.74
N LYS A 147 -15.86 -7.78 13.43
CA LYS A 147 -14.44 -8.17 13.39
C LYS A 147 -13.70 -7.47 12.25
N MET A 148 -14.34 -7.35 11.07
CA MET A 148 -13.75 -6.64 9.94
C MET A 148 -13.46 -5.19 10.32
N LYS A 149 -14.44 -4.46 10.87
CA LYS A 149 -14.27 -3.07 11.31
C LYS A 149 -13.22 -2.92 12.41
N PHE A 150 -13.22 -3.84 13.39
CA PHE A 150 -12.21 -3.87 14.46
C PHE A 150 -10.79 -3.95 13.90
N TRP A 151 -10.54 -4.89 12.97
CA TRP A 151 -9.19 -5.09 12.44
C TRP A 151 -8.76 -3.98 11.48
N LEU A 152 -9.66 -3.43 10.67
CA LEU A 152 -9.39 -2.25 9.84
C LEU A 152 -8.94 -1.06 10.68
N ASN A 153 -9.66 -0.77 11.77
CA ASN A 153 -9.28 0.29 12.70
C ASN A 153 -7.92 -0.01 13.36
N LYS A 154 -7.72 -1.26 13.81
CA LYS A 154 -6.50 -1.67 14.52
C LYS A 154 -5.24 -1.56 13.66
N CYS A 155 -5.33 -1.90 12.37
CA CYS A 155 -4.22 -1.76 11.43
C CYS A 155 -4.21 -0.43 10.66
N ASN A 156 -5.16 0.48 10.93
CA ASN A 156 -5.30 1.80 10.30
C ASN A 156 -5.31 1.73 8.76
N TYR A 157 -6.10 0.78 8.19
CA TYR A 157 -6.13 0.58 6.74
C TYR A 157 -7.04 1.59 6.05
N GLY A 158 -6.47 2.42 5.17
CA GLY A 158 -7.21 3.44 4.43
C GLY A 158 -7.98 4.40 5.34
N ASN A 159 -9.20 4.75 4.97
CA ASN A 159 -10.14 5.53 5.79
C ASN A 159 -10.94 4.66 6.78
N THR A 160 -10.71 3.35 6.78
CA THR A 160 -11.41 2.35 7.62
C THR A 160 -12.92 2.28 7.43
N ASP A 161 -13.48 2.86 6.36
CA ASP A 161 -14.92 2.86 6.09
C ASP A 161 -15.38 1.49 5.57
N THR A 162 -16.39 0.90 6.22
CA THR A 162 -17.00 -0.39 5.85
C THR A 162 -18.42 -0.23 5.33
N THR A 163 -18.86 0.98 5.00
CA THR A 163 -20.17 1.23 4.41
C THR A 163 -20.26 0.65 3.00
N GLY A 164 -21.47 0.30 2.58
CA GLY A 164 -21.73 -0.32 1.27
C GLY A 164 -21.86 -1.85 1.30
N GLY A 165 -21.72 -2.48 2.49
CA GLY A 165 -21.89 -3.92 2.68
C GLY A 165 -20.61 -4.68 2.93
N ILE A 166 -20.68 -5.69 3.81
CA ILE A 166 -19.52 -6.45 4.30
C ILE A 166 -18.68 -7.09 3.19
N ASP A 167 -19.25 -7.42 2.08
CA ASP A 167 -18.62 -8.08 0.94
C ASP A 167 -18.39 -7.15 -0.27
N ARG A 168 -18.61 -5.83 -0.11
CA ARG A 168 -18.55 -4.84 -1.18
C ARG A 168 -17.80 -3.56 -0.82
N PHE A 169 -17.62 -3.24 0.46
CA PHE A 169 -17.11 -1.96 0.92
C PHE A 169 -15.76 -1.54 0.29
N TRP A 170 -14.93 -2.51 -0.11
CA TRP A 170 -13.64 -2.27 -0.79
C TRP A 170 -13.73 -2.25 -2.32
N LEU A 171 -14.88 -2.58 -2.90
CA LEU A 171 -15.14 -2.62 -4.35
C LEU A 171 -15.93 -1.39 -4.79
N THR A 172 -17.11 -1.22 -4.22
CA THR A 172 -18.10 -0.20 -4.58
C THR A 172 -18.64 0.58 -3.37
N GLY A 173 -18.12 0.30 -2.17
CA GLY A 173 -18.52 0.97 -0.93
C GLY A 173 -17.59 2.13 -0.56
N GLY A 174 -17.55 2.47 0.75
CA GLY A 174 -16.90 3.67 1.27
C GLY A 174 -15.40 3.56 1.51
N LEU A 175 -14.78 2.36 1.41
CA LEU A 175 -13.35 2.23 1.70
C LEU A 175 -12.51 2.96 0.66
N ARG A 176 -11.62 3.84 1.14
CA ARG A 176 -10.65 4.57 0.33
C ARG A 176 -9.25 4.43 0.91
N ILE A 177 -8.23 4.51 0.05
CA ILE A 177 -6.82 4.45 0.45
C ILE A 177 -5.97 5.30 -0.47
N THR A 178 -4.92 5.93 0.08
CA THR A 178 -3.96 6.72 -0.69
C THR A 178 -2.74 5.87 -1.09
N PRO A 179 -1.97 6.26 -2.11
CA PRO A 179 -0.67 5.66 -2.40
C PRO A 179 0.26 5.64 -1.17
N GLU A 180 0.27 6.71 -0.38
CA GLU A 180 1.02 6.79 0.88
C GLU A 180 0.65 5.68 1.86
N LYS A 181 -0.64 5.52 2.13
CA LYS A 181 -1.14 4.48 3.05
C LYS A 181 -0.93 3.06 2.52
N GLN A 182 -0.95 2.86 1.20
CA GLN A 182 -0.59 1.57 0.60
C GLN A 182 0.87 1.21 0.91
N LEU A 183 1.81 2.16 0.72
CA LEU A 183 3.22 1.94 1.04
C LEU A 183 3.45 1.71 2.54
N ASP A 184 2.84 2.53 3.41
CA ASP A 184 2.96 2.36 4.86
C ASP A 184 2.46 0.99 5.32
N PHE A 185 1.33 0.53 4.78
CA PHE A 185 0.79 -0.79 5.07
C PHE A 185 1.73 -1.91 4.61
N LEU A 186 2.30 -1.83 3.42
CA LEU A 186 3.25 -2.81 2.90
C LEU A 186 4.55 -2.83 3.71
N ARG A 187 5.08 -1.67 4.10
CA ARG A 187 6.26 -1.55 4.97
C ARG A 187 6.02 -2.21 6.33
N LYS A 188 4.89 -1.90 6.95
CA LYS A 188 4.50 -2.50 8.23
C LYS A 188 4.31 -4.01 8.11
N LEU A 189 3.73 -4.51 7.00
CA LEU A 189 3.59 -5.95 6.76
C LEU A 189 4.97 -6.62 6.63
N LYS A 190 5.85 -6.08 5.78
CA LYS A 190 7.20 -6.62 5.55
C LYS A 190 8.00 -6.67 6.84
N ASN A 191 7.94 -5.61 7.65
CA ASN A 191 8.70 -5.44 8.89
C ASN A 191 8.01 -6.03 10.13
N ASN A 192 6.92 -6.80 9.97
CA ASN A 192 6.16 -7.42 11.05
C ASN A 192 5.65 -6.42 12.10
N GLN A 193 5.26 -5.22 11.66
CA GLN A 193 4.80 -4.12 12.52
C GLN A 193 3.27 -3.95 12.50
N LEU A 194 2.55 -4.74 11.68
CA LEU A 194 1.10 -4.77 11.72
C LEU A 194 0.61 -5.51 12.99
N PRO A 195 -0.59 -5.19 13.50
CA PRO A 195 -1.11 -5.78 14.74
C PRO A 195 -1.69 -7.18 14.53
N PHE A 196 -1.07 -7.98 13.69
CA PHE A 196 -1.41 -9.38 13.39
C PHE A 196 -0.33 -10.31 13.93
N SER A 197 -0.66 -11.58 14.14
CA SER A 197 0.33 -12.59 14.50
C SER A 197 1.40 -12.74 13.42
N GLN A 198 2.62 -13.09 13.84
CA GLN A 198 3.73 -13.38 12.90
C GLN A 198 3.30 -14.38 11.84
N ARG A 199 2.59 -15.44 12.26
CA ARG A 199 2.10 -16.49 11.36
C ARG A 199 1.16 -15.92 10.27
N SER A 200 0.19 -15.07 10.63
CA SER A 200 -0.72 -14.46 9.66
C SER A 200 0.02 -13.57 8.67
N MET A 201 1.01 -12.83 9.14
CA MET A 201 1.86 -11.98 8.28
C MET A 201 2.75 -12.80 7.36
N ASP A 202 3.37 -13.89 7.85
CA ASP A 202 4.26 -14.72 7.04
C ASP A 202 3.50 -15.45 5.92
N ILE A 203 2.33 -16.03 6.22
CA ILE A 203 1.48 -16.64 5.20
C ILE A 203 1.05 -15.59 4.16
N THR A 204 0.68 -14.39 4.59
CA THR A 204 0.26 -13.33 3.66
C THR A 204 1.42 -12.87 2.77
N LYS A 205 2.62 -12.70 3.32
CA LYS A 205 3.84 -12.38 2.53
C LYS A 205 4.16 -13.49 1.52
N GLU A 206 3.96 -14.75 1.90
CA GLU A 206 4.21 -15.90 1.02
C GLU A 206 3.24 -15.94 -0.17
N ILE A 207 1.94 -15.75 0.05
CA ILE A 207 0.97 -15.76 -1.06
C ILE A 207 1.10 -14.53 -1.99
N MET A 208 1.79 -13.48 -1.55
CA MET A 208 2.09 -12.28 -2.36
C MET A 208 3.24 -12.48 -3.36
N ILE A 209 4.04 -13.56 -3.24
CA ILE A 209 5.16 -13.80 -4.15
C ILE A 209 4.61 -13.95 -5.57
N SER A 210 4.99 -13.02 -6.43
CA SER A 210 4.66 -13.01 -7.86
C SER A 210 5.85 -13.42 -8.74
N LYS A 211 7.07 -13.21 -8.24
CA LYS A 211 8.30 -13.65 -8.89
C LYS A 211 9.38 -13.89 -7.85
N ASP A 212 10.06 -15.02 -7.96
CA ASP A 212 11.19 -15.40 -7.11
C ASP A 212 12.35 -15.81 -8.04
N THR A 213 13.46 -15.08 -7.95
CA THR A 213 14.65 -15.25 -8.79
C THR A 213 15.90 -15.32 -7.93
N LEU A 214 17.07 -15.56 -8.55
CA LEU A 214 18.34 -15.50 -7.84
C LEU A 214 18.70 -14.08 -7.36
N ASP A 215 18.20 -13.05 -8.08
CA ASP A 215 18.60 -11.67 -7.85
C ASP A 215 17.60 -10.89 -6.98
N TYR A 216 16.30 -11.25 -7.04
CA TYR A 216 15.26 -10.57 -6.27
C TYR A 216 14.02 -11.41 -6.05
N VAL A 217 13.27 -11.06 -5.00
CA VAL A 217 11.91 -11.55 -4.75
C VAL A 217 10.94 -10.40 -4.89
N LEU A 218 9.95 -10.56 -5.77
CA LEU A 218 8.89 -9.58 -6.02
C LEU A 218 7.58 -10.07 -5.41
N ARG A 219 7.00 -9.27 -4.53
CA ARG A 219 5.69 -9.52 -3.91
C ARG A 219 4.72 -8.42 -4.30
N THR A 220 3.58 -8.80 -4.86
CA THR A 220 2.67 -7.83 -5.45
C THR A 220 1.20 -8.14 -5.23
N LYS A 221 0.39 -7.10 -5.43
CA LYS A 221 -1.06 -7.24 -5.64
C LYS A 221 -1.57 -6.19 -6.62
N THR A 222 -2.40 -6.64 -7.54
CA THR A 222 -3.15 -5.77 -8.45
C THR A 222 -4.52 -5.42 -7.86
N GLY A 223 -5.01 -4.22 -8.19
CA GLY A 223 -6.38 -3.79 -7.96
C GLY A 223 -6.99 -3.26 -9.26
N TRP A 224 -8.28 -3.45 -9.47
CA TRP A 224 -9.05 -2.82 -10.54
C TRP A 224 -10.49 -2.68 -10.09
N GLY A 225 -11.03 -1.51 -10.26
CA GLY A 225 -12.40 -1.15 -9.91
C GLY A 225 -12.78 0.20 -10.50
N GLU A 226 -13.93 0.69 -10.08
CA GLU A 226 -14.46 2.00 -10.47
C GLU A 226 -14.54 2.89 -9.25
N ASP A 227 -14.30 4.15 -9.44
CA ASP A 227 -14.44 5.19 -8.42
C ASP A 227 -15.12 6.40 -9.04
N GLU A 228 -16.37 6.66 -8.61
CA GLU A 228 -17.24 7.70 -9.18
C GLU A 228 -17.40 7.54 -10.71
N ASN A 229 -16.75 8.40 -11.50
CA ASN A 229 -16.87 8.46 -12.96
C ASN A 229 -15.58 8.04 -13.67
N GLN A 230 -14.73 7.26 -13.03
CA GLN A 230 -13.47 6.80 -13.61
C GLN A 230 -13.13 5.37 -13.20
N MET A 231 -12.44 4.66 -14.08
CA MET A 231 -11.76 3.42 -13.70
C MET A 231 -10.52 3.74 -12.88
N VAL A 232 -10.24 2.90 -11.90
CA VAL A 232 -9.02 2.96 -11.06
C VAL A 232 -8.32 1.62 -11.10
N ALA A 233 -7.03 1.63 -11.36
CA ALA A 233 -6.24 0.41 -11.33
C ALA A 233 -4.93 0.58 -10.57
N TRP A 234 -4.64 -0.39 -9.70
CA TRP A 234 -3.50 -0.42 -8.80
C TRP A 234 -2.52 -1.55 -9.16
N TYR A 235 -1.24 -1.28 -9.04
CA TYR A 235 -0.21 -2.28 -8.88
C TYR A 235 0.71 -1.87 -7.75
N ILE A 236 0.65 -2.63 -6.65
CA ILE A 236 1.38 -2.33 -5.42
C ILE A 236 2.23 -3.53 -5.04
N GLY A 237 3.33 -3.29 -4.33
CA GLY A 237 4.18 -4.37 -3.88
C GLY A 237 5.50 -3.91 -3.31
N TYR A 238 6.40 -4.88 -3.14
CA TYR A 238 7.78 -4.61 -2.79
C TYR A 238 8.73 -5.62 -3.41
N ILE A 239 9.97 -5.18 -3.62
CA ILE A 239 11.08 -5.95 -4.16
C ILE A 239 12.11 -6.09 -3.04
N GLU A 240 12.47 -7.32 -2.72
CA GLU A 240 13.63 -7.63 -1.91
C GLU A 240 14.79 -7.96 -2.85
N LYS A 241 15.78 -7.08 -2.90
CA LYS A 241 16.95 -7.22 -3.77
C LYS A 241 18.21 -6.92 -2.97
N GLU A 242 19.19 -7.82 -2.99
CA GLU A 242 20.39 -7.71 -2.18
C GLU A 242 20.01 -7.58 -0.68
N ASN A 243 20.49 -6.56 0.01
CA ASN A 243 20.17 -6.27 1.42
C ASN A 243 19.23 -5.07 1.56
N ASN A 244 18.33 -4.85 0.60
CA ASN A 244 17.40 -3.73 0.60
C ASN A 244 15.97 -4.16 0.25
N THR A 245 15.00 -3.34 0.64
CA THR A 245 13.60 -3.48 0.23
C THR A 245 13.13 -2.20 -0.43
N TYR A 246 12.50 -2.35 -1.59
CA TYR A 246 11.93 -1.25 -2.38
C TYR A 246 10.42 -1.44 -2.44
N TYR A 247 9.67 -0.53 -1.84
CA TYR A 247 8.20 -0.58 -1.85
C TYR A 247 7.67 0.34 -2.94
N PHE A 248 6.65 -0.08 -3.66
CA PHE A 248 6.06 0.72 -4.71
C PHE A 248 4.54 0.68 -4.71
N ALA A 249 3.94 1.76 -5.20
CA ALA A 249 2.52 1.84 -5.51
C ALA A 249 2.33 2.64 -6.80
N THR A 250 1.72 2.00 -7.80
CA THR A 250 1.21 2.64 -9.00
C THR A 250 -0.31 2.68 -8.91
N CYS A 251 -0.89 3.85 -9.17
CA CYS A 251 -2.33 4.03 -9.30
C CYS A 251 -2.61 4.78 -10.59
N ILE A 252 -3.40 4.19 -11.48
CA ILE A 252 -3.79 4.82 -12.75
C ILE A 252 -5.30 5.00 -12.81
N GLN A 253 -5.74 6.04 -13.51
CA GLN A 253 -7.14 6.38 -13.71
C GLN A 253 -7.43 6.63 -15.19
N SER A 254 -8.65 6.30 -15.63
CA SER A 254 -9.18 6.62 -16.96
C SER A 254 -10.69 6.83 -16.90
N SER A 255 -11.20 7.80 -17.63
CA SER A 255 -12.64 7.97 -17.89
C SER A 255 -13.13 7.20 -19.11
N ASP A 256 -12.24 6.54 -19.85
CA ASP A 256 -12.59 5.67 -20.98
C ASP A 256 -12.91 4.26 -20.49
N PHE A 257 -14.18 3.99 -20.24
CA PHE A 257 -14.66 2.68 -19.77
C PHE A 257 -14.63 1.58 -20.84
N GLU A 258 -14.43 1.94 -22.10
CA GLU A 258 -14.32 1.00 -23.21
C GLU A 258 -12.89 0.49 -23.43
N ASP A 259 -11.90 1.05 -22.73
CA ASP A 259 -10.50 0.61 -22.81
C ASP A 259 -10.31 -0.76 -22.13
N SER A 260 -10.47 -1.82 -22.92
CA SER A 260 -10.29 -3.20 -22.44
C SER A 260 -8.84 -3.52 -21.99
N GLY A 261 -7.86 -2.71 -22.41
CA GLY A 261 -6.45 -2.82 -22.03
C GLY A 261 -6.08 -2.08 -20.76
N PHE A 262 -6.94 -1.19 -20.25
CA PHE A 262 -6.67 -0.29 -19.14
C PHE A 262 -6.00 -0.99 -17.95
N ALA A 263 -6.60 -2.09 -17.52
CA ALA A 263 -6.12 -2.78 -16.32
C ALA A 263 -4.67 -3.32 -16.47
N LYS A 264 -4.21 -3.62 -17.69
CA LYS A 264 -2.83 -4.09 -17.93
C LYS A 264 -1.83 -2.95 -17.85
N LYS A 265 -2.19 -1.75 -18.27
CA LYS A 265 -1.31 -0.57 -18.34
C LYS A 265 -0.60 -0.28 -17.00
N ARG A 266 -1.27 -0.50 -15.85
CA ARG A 266 -0.65 -0.30 -14.52
C ARG A 266 0.59 -1.18 -14.31
N ILE A 267 0.58 -2.41 -14.84
CA ILE A 267 1.70 -3.36 -14.72
C ILE A 267 2.80 -2.95 -15.68
N ASP A 268 2.45 -2.65 -16.94
CA ASP A 268 3.41 -2.29 -17.99
C ASP A 268 4.18 -1.00 -17.61
N ILE A 269 3.47 0.02 -17.14
CA ILE A 269 4.06 1.29 -16.67
C ILE A 269 5.00 1.02 -15.47
N THR A 270 4.52 0.27 -14.47
CA THR A 270 5.32 -0.02 -13.28
C THR A 270 6.59 -0.77 -13.63
N ASN A 271 6.48 -1.85 -14.42
CA ASN A 271 7.65 -2.64 -14.81
C ASN A 271 8.66 -1.80 -15.59
N LYS A 272 8.20 -0.94 -16.49
CA LYS A 272 9.08 -0.04 -17.23
C LYS A 272 9.83 0.93 -16.31
N ILE A 273 9.15 1.49 -15.31
CA ILE A 273 9.81 2.35 -14.31
C ILE A 273 10.80 1.56 -13.45
N LEU A 274 10.43 0.37 -12.99
CA LEU A 274 11.30 -0.47 -12.17
C LEU A 274 12.53 -0.96 -12.96
N ASP A 275 12.40 -1.22 -14.25
CA ASP A 275 13.52 -1.57 -15.15
C ASP A 275 14.47 -0.38 -15.34
N GLU A 276 13.95 0.83 -15.59
CA GLU A 276 14.76 2.07 -15.65
C GLU A 276 15.50 2.35 -14.35
N LEU A 277 14.91 1.98 -13.21
CA LEU A 277 15.53 2.06 -11.88
C LEU A 277 16.46 0.87 -11.57
N LYS A 278 16.60 -0.10 -12.49
CA LYS A 278 17.43 -1.33 -12.39
C LYS A 278 17.05 -2.23 -11.22
N LEU A 279 15.77 -2.33 -10.94
CA LEU A 279 15.25 -3.13 -9.83
C LEU A 279 14.78 -4.52 -10.25
N LEU A 280 14.51 -4.75 -11.55
CA LEU A 280 14.03 -6.05 -12.09
C LEU A 280 15.10 -6.81 -12.89
N ASN A 281 16.31 -6.28 -12.99
CA ASN A 281 17.45 -6.84 -13.73
C ASN A 281 18.52 -7.35 -12.78
#